data_80bf8bbf2b4db84327be886c4123f323
#
_entry.id   80bf8bbf2b4db84327be886c4123f323
#
_cell.length_a   1.000
_cell.length_b   1.000
_cell.length_c   1.000
_cell.angle_alpha   90.00
_cell.angle_beta   90.00
_cell.angle_gamma   90.00
#
_symmetry.space_group_name_H-M   'P 1'
#
loop_
_entity.id
_entity.type
_entity.pdbx_description
1 polymer ?
#
loop_
_entity_poly.entity_id
_entity_poly.type
_entity_poly.pdbx_seq_one_letter_code
_entity_poly.pdbx_strand_id
1 'polypeptide(L)'
;MRGIRFASISTTLLSQVDASTGGKNGVNLGKIKNILGCFRQPEFVICDTEMLKTLPDEEYYSGLAELIKTAVIGSERLFELIENNAENIIKRNTSIITMLVSMAVNFKASVVSEDEKESGTRRILNFGHTYGHAIELYKSVRHGYAVASGM
;
A
#
# COMPACT_ATOMS: atom_id res chain seq x y z
N MET A 1 11.74 -7.19 24.22
CA MET A 1 11.62 -5.77 23.79
C MET A 1 10.37 -5.65 22.93
N ARG A 2 9.57 -4.59 23.11
CA ARG A 2 8.29 -4.41 22.37
C ARG A 2 8.42 -3.41 21.24
N GLY A 3 9.39 -3.62 20.37
CA GLY A 3 9.70 -2.72 19.26
C GLY A 3 10.67 -1.60 19.65
N ILE A 4 11.46 -1.16 18.69
CA ILE A 4 12.36 -0.02 18.79
C ILE A 4 11.75 1.19 18.07
N ARG A 5 12.26 2.39 18.33
CA ARG A 5 11.93 3.57 17.51
C ARG A 5 12.54 3.37 16.13
N PHE A 6 11.79 3.68 15.10
CA PHE A 6 12.25 3.58 13.71
C PHE A 6 11.59 4.64 12.82
N ALA A 7 12.20 4.91 11.70
CA ALA A 7 11.66 5.71 10.61
C ALA A 7 11.60 4.85 9.34
N SER A 8 10.70 5.17 8.43
CA SER A 8 10.55 4.47 7.16
C SER A 8 10.92 5.37 6.00
N ILE A 9 11.77 4.88 5.10
CA ILE A 9 12.04 5.51 3.79
C ILE A 9 11.48 4.56 2.74
N SER A 10 10.38 4.95 2.10
CA SER A 10 9.62 4.11 1.20
C SER A 10 10.15 4.24 -0.23
N THR A 11 10.75 3.17 -0.74
CA THR A 11 11.43 3.14 -2.05
C THR A 11 10.60 2.50 -3.18
N THR A 12 9.47 1.87 -2.85
CA THR A 12 8.54 1.28 -3.81
C THR A 12 7.19 1.95 -3.73
N LEU A 13 6.41 1.95 -4.83
CA LEU A 13 5.07 2.52 -4.83
C LEU A 13 4.16 1.82 -3.81
N LEU A 14 4.23 0.49 -3.73
CA LEU A 14 3.51 -0.29 -2.73
C LEU A 14 3.80 0.18 -1.29
N SER A 15 5.07 0.42 -0.98
CA SER A 15 5.46 0.93 0.33
C SER A 15 4.94 2.34 0.56
N GLN A 16 5.00 3.21 -0.44
CA GLN A 16 4.56 4.60 -0.32
C GLN A 16 3.06 4.71 -0.09
N VAL A 17 2.23 3.98 -0.84
CA VAL A 17 0.78 4.11 -0.75
C VAL A 17 0.14 3.24 0.34
N ASP A 18 0.84 2.18 0.78
CA ASP A 18 0.26 1.20 1.70
C ASP A 18 1.19 0.80 2.85
N ALA A 19 2.25 0.03 2.59
CA ALA A 19 2.92 -0.75 3.62
C ALA A 19 3.62 0.07 4.71
N SER A 20 4.09 1.29 4.43
CA SER A 20 4.79 2.14 5.40
C SER A 20 3.88 2.84 6.41
N THR A 21 2.58 2.90 6.14
CA THR A 21 1.58 3.60 6.97
C THR A 21 0.71 2.59 7.70
N GLY A 22 0.55 2.77 9.02
CA GLY A 22 -0.40 1.99 9.82
C GLY A 22 0.19 1.05 10.86
N GLY A 23 1.53 1.07 11.03
CA GLY A 23 2.20 0.46 12.17
C GLY A 23 2.17 -1.06 12.24
N LYS A 24 1.66 -1.75 11.24
CA LYS A 24 1.71 -3.23 11.18
C LYS A 24 3.11 -3.67 10.77
N ASN A 25 3.90 -4.13 11.72
CA ASN A 25 5.24 -4.66 11.47
C ASN A 25 5.19 -6.17 11.68
N GLY A 26 5.49 -6.93 10.64
CA GLY A 26 5.46 -8.38 10.72
C GLY A 26 6.57 -9.02 9.91
N VAL A 27 7.00 -10.19 10.35
CA VAL A 27 7.96 -11.03 9.63
C VAL A 27 7.37 -12.42 9.39
N ASN A 28 7.75 -13.00 8.28
CA ASN A 28 7.37 -14.34 7.92
C ASN A 28 8.21 -15.36 8.68
N LEU A 29 7.63 -16.45 9.11
CA LEU A 29 8.34 -17.59 9.68
C LEU A 29 8.03 -18.83 8.86
N GLY A 30 9.03 -19.30 8.11
CA GLY A 30 8.85 -20.39 7.15
C GLY A 30 7.82 -20.01 6.08
N LYS A 31 6.76 -20.79 5.95
CA LYS A 31 5.68 -20.54 4.98
C LYS A 31 4.53 -19.67 5.51
N ILE A 32 4.57 -19.29 6.79
CA ILE A 32 3.49 -18.53 7.42
C ILE A 32 3.85 -17.04 7.36
N LYS A 33 3.00 -16.26 6.67
CA LYS A 33 3.18 -14.82 6.53
C LYS A 33 2.78 -14.07 7.80
N ASN A 34 3.54 -13.02 8.14
CA ASN A 34 3.26 -12.04 9.19
C ASN A 34 2.95 -12.65 10.58
N ILE A 35 3.46 -13.85 10.87
CA ILE A 35 3.14 -14.57 12.12
C ILE A 35 3.76 -13.92 13.36
N LEU A 36 4.91 -13.30 13.20
CA LEU A 36 5.59 -12.58 14.28
C LEU A 36 5.58 -11.10 13.96
N GLY A 37 4.97 -10.30 14.83
CA GLY A 37 4.88 -8.87 14.59
C GLY A 37 4.43 -8.08 15.80
N CYS A 38 4.42 -6.76 15.62
CA CYS A 38 3.88 -5.83 16.60
C CYS A 38 3.23 -4.64 15.90
N PHE A 39 2.30 -4.00 16.58
CA PHE A 39 1.81 -2.68 16.18
C PHE A 39 2.75 -1.61 16.76
N ARG A 40 3.51 -0.96 15.88
CA ARG A 40 4.38 0.15 16.23
C ARG A 40 4.42 1.15 15.08
N GLN A 41 3.94 2.37 15.34
CA GLN A 41 4.02 3.44 14.33
C GLN A 41 5.48 3.89 14.14
N PRO A 42 5.90 4.20 12.91
CA PRO A 42 7.17 4.86 12.66
C PRO A 42 7.12 6.30 13.24
N GLU A 43 8.27 6.84 13.61
CA GLU A 43 8.39 8.23 14.06
C GLU A 43 8.07 9.21 12.92
N PHE A 44 8.47 8.85 11.70
CA PHE A 44 8.10 9.50 10.44
C PHE A 44 8.24 8.55 9.26
N VAL A 45 7.59 8.90 8.14
CA VAL A 45 7.68 8.19 6.87
C VAL A 45 8.11 9.19 5.80
N ILE A 46 9.10 8.82 5.00
CA ILE A 46 9.52 9.58 3.81
C ILE A 46 9.08 8.80 2.58
N CYS A 47 8.28 9.45 1.72
CA CYS A 47 7.85 8.95 0.42
C CYS A 47 8.48 9.83 -0.67
N ASP A 48 9.65 9.44 -1.16
CA ASP A 48 10.31 10.11 -2.28
C ASP A 48 9.90 9.45 -3.61
N THR A 49 9.04 10.11 -4.37
CA THR A 49 8.51 9.59 -5.64
C THR A 49 9.56 9.55 -6.76
N GLU A 50 10.69 10.25 -6.62
CA GLU A 50 11.82 10.13 -7.56
C GLU A 50 12.40 8.72 -7.60
N MET A 51 12.37 8.00 -6.47
CA MET A 51 12.82 6.60 -6.39
C MET A 51 12.03 5.65 -7.28
N LEU A 52 10.80 6.03 -7.66
CA LEU A 52 9.94 5.21 -8.52
C LEU A 52 10.40 5.19 -9.98
N LYS A 53 11.27 6.12 -10.40
CA LYS A 53 11.81 6.17 -11.76
C LYS A 53 12.64 4.93 -12.11
N THR A 54 13.34 4.38 -11.14
CA THR A 54 14.20 3.20 -11.32
C THR A 54 13.56 1.90 -10.82
N LEU A 55 12.34 1.98 -10.29
CA LEU A 55 11.63 0.80 -9.80
C LEU A 55 11.26 -0.12 -10.99
N PRO A 56 11.51 -1.43 -10.92
CA PRO A 56 11.06 -2.37 -11.96
C PRO A 56 9.55 -2.28 -12.21
N ASP A 57 9.13 -2.43 -13.48
CA ASP A 57 7.73 -2.26 -13.89
C ASP A 57 6.77 -3.16 -13.10
N GLU A 58 7.15 -4.41 -12.86
CA GLU A 58 6.33 -5.34 -12.09
C GLU A 58 6.07 -4.88 -10.65
N GLU A 59 7.07 -4.27 -9.99
CA GLU A 59 6.93 -3.70 -8.65
C GLU A 59 6.08 -2.43 -8.69
N TYR A 60 6.26 -1.62 -9.73
CA TYR A 60 5.48 -0.42 -9.94
C TYR A 60 3.99 -0.75 -10.13
N TYR A 61 3.66 -1.69 -11.02
CA TYR A 61 2.28 -2.13 -11.24
C TYR A 61 1.67 -2.83 -10.02
N SER A 62 2.48 -3.57 -9.27
CA SER A 62 2.03 -4.12 -7.98
C SER A 62 1.61 -3.01 -7.00
N GLY A 63 2.35 -1.91 -6.95
CA GLY A 63 1.98 -0.74 -6.14
C GLY A 63 0.75 0.00 -6.67
N LEU A 64 0.57 0.08 -8.01
CA LEU A 64 -0.61 0.70 -8.61
C LEU A 64 -1.91 -0.03 -8.23
N ALA A 65 -1.88 -1.35 -8.08
CA ALA A 65 -3.05 -2.10 -7.64
C ALA A 65 -3.53 -1.62 -6.25
N GLU A 66 -2.61 -1.37 -5.32
CA GLU A 66 -2.94 -0.85 -3.99
C GLU A 66 -3.42 0.61 -4.02
N LEU A 67 -2.85 1.42 -4.92
CA LEU A 67 -3.33 2.78 -5.15
C LEU A 67 -4.78 2.79 -5.68
N ILE A 68 -5.09 1.93 -6.66
CA ILE A 68 -6.44 1.76 -7.19
C ILE A 68 -7.38 1.23 -6.12
N LYS A 69 -6.97 0.23 -5.34
CA LYS A 69 -7.74 -0.26 -4.19
C LYS A 69 -8.12 0.89 -3.26
N THR A 70 -7.14 1.71 -2.89
CA THR A 70 -7.35 2.87 -2.01
C THR A 70 -8.36 3.86 -2.59
N ALA A 71 -8.30 4.10 -3.89
CA ALA A 71 -9.26 4.96 -4.59
C ALA A 71 -10.69 4.38 -4.55
N VAL A 72 -10.84 3.11 -4.86
CA VAL A 72 -12.14 2.42 -4.90
C VAL A 72 -12.83 2.42 -3.54
N ILE A 73 -12.09 2.21 -2.45
CA ILE A 73 -12.69 2.11 -1.12
C ILE A 73 -12.89 3.44 -0.41
N GLY A 74 -12.22 4.51 -0.84
CA GLY A 74 -12.15 5.69 -0.02
C GLY A 74 -12.26 7.05 -0.70
N SER A 75 -12.11 7.15 -2.02
CA SER A 75 -12.07 8.46 -2.64
C SER A 75 -12.40 8.44 -4.13
N GLU A 76 -13.66 8.79 -4.46
CA GLU A 76 -14.12 9.01 -5.83
C GLU A 76 -13.17 9.96 -6.58
N ARG A 77 -12.77 11.07 -5.95
CA ARG A 77 -11.83 12.03 -6.53
C ARG A 77 -10.47 11.39 -6.87
N LEU A 78 -9.95 10.51 -6.02
CA LEU A 78 -8.70 9.81 -6.30
C LEU A 78 -8.88 8.85 -7.48
N PHE A 79 -10.02 8.18 -7.57
CA PHE A 79 -10.35 7.28 -8.67
C PHE A 79 -10.43 8.03 -10.00
N GLU A 80 -11.16 9.14 -10.06
CA GLU A 80 -11.24 9.99 -11.25
C GLU A 80 -9.87 10.54 -11.69
N LEU A 81 -9.03 10.94 -10.73
CA LEU A 81 -7.67 11.40 -11.03
C LEU A 81 -6.81 10.29 -11.63
N ILE A 82 -6.93 9.06 -11.15
CA ILE A 82 -6.23 7.90 -11.72
C ILE A 82 -6.70 7.64 -13.15
N GLU A 83 -8.02 7.61 -13.39
CA GLU A 83 -8.61 7.39 -14.71
C GLU A 83 -8.15 8.46 -15.71
N ASN A 84 -8.29 9.73 -15.35
CA ASN A 84 -7.98 10.86 -16.23
C ASN A 84 -6.46 11.04 -16.48
N ASN A 85 -5.61 10.39 -15.69
CA ASN A 85 -4.15 10.52 -15.82
C ASN A 85 -3.44 9.18 -16.11
N ALA A 86 -4.14 8.17 -16.60
CA ALA A 86 -3.60 6.83 -16.81
C ALA A 86 -2.27 6.83 -17.59
N GLU A 87 -2.18 7.60 -18.69
CA GLU A 87 -0.93 7.69 -19.46
C GLU A 87 0.22 8.32 -18.68
N ASN A 88 -0.05 9.39 -17.91
CA ASN A 88 0.95 10.06 -17.06
C ASN A 88 1.44 9.13 -15.94
N ILE A 89 0.55 8.31 -15.40
CA ILE A 89 0.87 7.30 -14.38
C ILE A 89 1.79 6.24 -14.97
N ILE A 90 1.45 5.69 -16.15
CA ILE A 90 2.28 4.69 -16.83
C ILE A 90 3.66 5.27 -17.16
N LYS A 91 3.73 6.53 -17.59
CA LYS A 91 4.98 7.25 -17.89
C LYS A 91 5.73 7.71 -16.62
N ARG A 92 5.18 7.42 -15.43
CA ARG A 92 5.75 7.78 -14.12
C ARG A 92 5.98 9.29 -13.96
N ASN A 93 5.02 10.10 -14.41
CA ASN A 93 5.10 11.55 -14.23
C ASN A 93 5.14 11.88 -12.73
N THR A 94 6.26 12.41 -12.26
CA THR A 94 6.53 12.64 -10.83
C THR A 94 5.46 13.51 -10.18
N SER A 95 5.02 14.60 -10.83
CA SER A 95 4.03 15.50 -10.23
C SER A 95 2.68 14.81 -10.00
N ILE A 96 2.22 14.02 -10.98
CA ILE A 96 0.97 13.26 -10.85
C ILE A 96 1.11 12.19 -9.78
N ILE A 97 2.18 11.40 -9.82
CA ILE A 97 2.41 10.34 -8.83
C ILE A 97 2.50 10.91 -7.41
N THR A 98 3.21 12.02 -7.21
CA THR A 98 3.32 12.65 -5.88
C THR A 98 1.94 13.06 -5.34
N MET A 99 1.09 13.63 -6.17
CA MET A 99 -0.27 13.99 -5.79
C MET A 99 -1.08 12.75 -5.40
N LEU A 100 -1.06 11.70 -6.21
CA LEU A 100 -1.80 10.45 -5.95
C LEU A 100 -1.31 9.74 -4.68
N VAL A 101 0.01 9.65 -4.48
CA VAL A 101 0.62 9.08 -3.26
C VAL A 101 0.17 9.88 -2.03
N SER A 102 0.22 11.22 -2.10
CA SER A 102 -0.21 12.08 -0.99
C SER A 102 -1.68 11.83 -0.62
N MET A 103 -2.56 11.72 -1.60
CA MET A 103 -3.98 11.46 -1.37
C MET A 103 -4.21 10.07 -0.75
N ALA A 104 -3.53 9.04 -1.25
CA ALA A 104 -3.63 7.69 -0.73
C ALA A 104 -3.12 7.59 0.72
N VAL A 105 -1.97 8.20 1.02
CA VAL A 105 -1.40 8.24 2.38
C VAL A 105 -2.35 8.95 3.35
N ASN A 106 -2.90 10.10 2.96
CA ASN A 106 -3.84 10.85 3.81
C ASN A 106 -5.10 10.05 4.10
N PHE A 107 -5.69 9.39 3.09
CA PHE A 107 -6.84 8.50 3.31
C PHE A 107 -6.48 7.36 4.26
N LYS A 108 -5.38 6.65 4.01
CA LYS A 108 -4.98 5.55 4.86
C LYS A 108 -4.68 6.01 6.29
N ALA A 109 -4.02 7.15 6.46
CA ALA A 109 -3.74 7.73 7.77
C ALA A 109 -5.03 8.05 8.55
N SER A 110 -6.07 8.57 7.90
CA SER A 110 -7.36 8.83 8.56
C SER A 110 -8.00 7.53 9.05
N VAL A 111 -8.05 6.50 8.20
CA VAL A 111 -8.61 5.18 8.57
C VAL A 111 -7.83 4.54 9.73
N VAL A 112 -6.50 4.64 9.71
CA VAL A 112 -5.64 4.11 10.78
C VAL A 112 -5.83 4.88 12.08
N SER A 113 -6.02 6.20 12.02
CA SER A 113 -6.25 7.03 13.21
C SER A 113 -7.58 6.70 13.91
N GLU A 114 -8.60 6.28 13.15
CA GLU A 114 -9.88 5.87 13.71
C GLU A 114 -9.84 4.47 14.32
N ASP A 115 -9.05 3.56 13.74
CA ASP A 115 -8.99 2.16 14.15
C ASP A 115 -7.57 1.59 14.03
N GLU A 116 -6.69 1.99 14.95
CA GLU A 116 -5.28 1.57 14.92
C GLU A 116 -5.10 0.04 14.93
N LYS A 117 -5.95 -0.68 15.69
CA LYS A 117 -5.82 -2.12 15.89
C LYS A 117 -6.62 -2.99 14.93
N GLU A 118 -7.32 -2.36 13.95
CA GLU A 118 -8.12 -3.07 12.95
C GLU A 118 -9.24 -3.93 13.55
N SER A 119 -9.91 -3.39 14.54
CA SER A 119 -11.07 -4.04 15.15
C SER A 119 -12.40 -3.77 14.42
N GLY A 120 -12.47 -2.72 13.61
CA GLY A 120 -13.67 -2.22 12.94
C GLY A 120 -13.41 -1.67 11.55
N THR A 121 -13.51 -0.34 11.41
CA THR A 121 -13.49 0.41 10.13
C THR A 121 -12.26 0.14 9.28
N ARG A 122 -11.09 -0.04 9.89
CA ARG A 122 -9.83 -0.31 9.17
C ARG A 122 -9.86 -1.59 8.33
N ARG A 123 -10.77 -2.51 8.59
CA ARG A 123 -10.95 -3.74 7.79
C ARG A 123 -11.30 -3.45 6.33
N ILE A 124 -11.80 -2.26 6.00
CA ILE A 124 -12.04 -1.84 4.61
C ILE A 124 -10.77 -1.89 3.77
N LEU A 125 -9.59 -1.65 4.39
CA LEU A 125 -8.29 -1.74 3.71
C LEU A 125 -7.96 -3.16 3.20
N ASN A 126 -8.68 -4.18 3.67
CA ASN A 126 -8.52 -5.57 3.23
C ASN A 126 -9.37 -5.92 2.00
N PHE A 127 -10.00 -4.93 1.35
CA PHE A 127 -10.71 -5.15 0.08
C PHE A 127 -9.76 -5.82 -0.94
N GLY A 128 -10.25 -6.85 -1.60
CA GLY A 128 -9.46 -7.68 -2.52
C GLY A 128 -8.53 -8.71 -1.86
N HIS A 129 -8.20 -8.58 -0.56
CA HIS A 129 -7.21 -9.44 0.10
C HIS A 129 -7.68 -10.86 0.39
N THR A 130 -8.97 -11.10 0.59
CA THR A 130 -9.49 -12.44 0.91
C THR A 130 -9.16 -13.44 -0.20
N TYR A 131 -9.49 -13.11 -1.44
CA TYR A 131 -9.14 -13.92 -2.61
C TYR A 131 -7.69 -13.70 -3.03
N GLY A 132 -7.19 -12.47 -2.91
CA GLY A 132 -5.81 -12.10 -3.24
C GLY A 132 -4.79 -12.97 -2.49
N HIS A 133 -4.90 -13.12 -1.19
CA HIS A 133 -3.99 -13.97 -0.42
C HIS A 133 -4.02 -15.45 -0.84
N ALA A 134 -5.20 -15.98 -1.18
CA ALA A 134 -5.31 -17.34 -1.70
C ALA A 134 -4.58 -17.50 -3.05
N ILE A 135 -4.76 -16.52 -3.96
CA ILE A 135 -4.09 -16.49 -5.27
C ILE A 135 -2.57 -16.34 -5.10
N GLU A 136 -2.13 -15.46 -4.22
CA GLU A 136 -0.71 -15.21 -3.94
C GLU A 136 -0.01 -16.50 -3.44
N LEU A 137 -0.64 -17.21 -2.52
CA LEU A 137 -0.10 -18.47 -2.00
C LEU A 137 -0.06 -19.59 -3.05
N TYR A 138 -1.10 -19.70 -3.89
CA TYR A 138 -1.21 -20.78 -4.88
C TYR A 138 -0.34 -20.56 -6.12
N LYS A 139 -0.28 -19.31 -6.62
CA LYS A 139 0.38 -18.98 -7.88
C LYS A 139 1.75 -18.31 -7.72
N SER A 140 2.16 -17.99 -6.50
CA SER A 140 3.42 -17.27 -6.23
C SER A 140 3.55 -15.96 -7.04
N VAL A 141 2.45 -15.24 -7.24
CA VAL A 141 2.42 -13.94 -7.91
C VAL A 141 2.72 -12.83 -6.92
N ARG A 142 3.12 -11.66 -7.41
CA ARG A 142 3.34 -10.48 -6.56
C ARG A 142 2.05 -10.02 -5.90
N HIS A 143 2.17 -9.48 -4.70
CA HIS A 143 1.05 -9.08 -3.85
C HIS A 143 -0.02 -8.25 -4.57
N GLY A 144 0.37 -7.14 -5.20
CA GLY A 144 -0.59 -6.27 -5.87
C GLY A 144 -1.35 -6.92 -7.03
N TYR A 145 -0.70 -7.83 -7.78
CA TYR A 145 -1.41 -8.60 -8.82
C TYR A 145 -2.45 -9.54 -8.22
N ALA A 146 -2.13 -10.14 -7.09
CA ALA A 146 -3.06 -11.00 -6.37
C ALA A 146 -4.25 -10.18 -5.83
N VAL A 147 -3.99 -9.02 -5.23
CA VAL A 147 -5.03 -8.12 -4.72
C VAL A 147 -5.91 -7.60 -5.87
N ALA A 148 -5.31 -7.18 -7.01
CA ALA A 148 -6.06 -6.76 -8.19
C ALA A 148 -7.00 -7.86 -8.72
N SER A 149 -6.56 -9.11 -8.66
CA SER A 149 -7.40 -10.25 -9.05
C SER A 149 -8.50 -10.57 -8.04
N GLY A 150 -8.40 -10.08 -6.82
CA GLY A 150 -9.36 -10.29 -5.75
C GLY A 150 -10.39 -9.16 -5.60
N MET A 151 -10.15 -8.00 -6.22
CA MET A 151 -11.08 -6.88 -6.31
C MET A 151 -12.17 -7.10 -7.34
#